data_ecdf229b1d3cffa58a144a4122758636
#
_entry.id   ecdf229b1d3cffa58a144a4122758636
#
_cell.length_a   1.000
_cell.length_b   1.000
_cell.length_c   1.000
_cell.angle_alpha   90.00
_cell.angle_beta   90.00
_cell.angle_gamma   90.00
#
_symmetry.space_group_name_H-M   'P 1'
#
loop_
_entity.id
_entity.type
_entity.pdbx_description
1 polymer ?
#
loop_
_entity_poly.entity_id
_entity_poly.type
_entity_poly.pdbx_seq_one_letter_code
_entity_poly.pdbx_strand_id
1 'polypeptide(L)'
;HGVFRRQRQMCIRDSIHSDHTMGLSDFLITPWIMGRNEKVELFGPKDLENMATNILKAYKTDIDYRIYGTQPANKLGYKFNFHELKNGVIFQNEDVKVESFRVDHGGLHESYGFRFTSADKVIVFSGDTGPSDILESYAKDADILVHEVYSYAGFLNKTPDWQKYHKGHHTSTLELGEIAKRIKPNKLVLSHILFWGSTPDEIYKEISSVYDGEVIVAEDLMVIN
;
A
#
# COMPACT_ATOMS: atom_id res chain seq x y z
N HIS A 1 -12.47 19.37 21.98
CA HIS A 1 -11.06 19.00 22.25
C HIS A 1 -10.98 17.48 22.26
N GLY A 2 -10.74 16.87 21.08
CA GLY A 2 -10.51 15.44 20.97
C GLY A 2 -9.17 15.10 21.61
N VAL A 3 -9.18 14.22 22.58
CA VAL A 3 -7.97 13.58 23.09
C VAL A 3 -7.45 12.70 21.95
N PHE A 4 -6.48 13.19 21.20
CA PHE A 4 -5.70 12.35 20.31
C PHE A 4 -4.99 11.32 21.20
N ARG A 5 -5.51 10.11 21.27
CA ARG A 5 -4.80 8.98 21.88
C ARG A 5 -3.44 8.92 21.19
N ARG A 6 -2.39 8.76 21.97
CA ARG A 6 -1.01 8.50 21.50
C ARG A 6 -0.99 7.23 20.64
N GLN A 7 -1.44 7.33 19.41
CA GLN A 7 -1.22 6.28 18.43
C GLN A 7 0.24 6.41 18.00
N ARG A 8 1.06 5.40 18.25
CA ARG A 8 2.33 5.24 17.57
C ARG A 8 2.01 5.27 16.09
N GLN A 9 2.40 6.34 15.42
CA GLN A 9 2.13 6.48 13.99
C GLN A 9 3.14 5.61 13.26
N MET A 10 2.66 4.49 12.75
CA MET A 10 3.38 3.61 11.86
C MET A 10 3.01 3.97 10.43
N CYS A 11 4.01 4.16 9.58
CA CYS A 11 3.85 4.36 8.16
C CYS A 11 4.52 3.20 7.42
N ILE A 12 3.77 2.51 6.60
CA ILE A 12 4.30 1.46 5.73
C ILE A 12 4.25 1.98 4.29
N ARG A 13 5.35 1.83 3.55
CA ARG A 13 5.42 2.00 2.10
C ARG A 13 5.80 0.68 1.48
N ASP A 14 4.95 0.21 0.59
CA ASP A 14 5.11 -1.08 -0.10
C ASP A 14 6.18 -1.05 -1.18
N SER A 15 6.39 0.10 -1.82
CA SER A 15 7.41 0.32 -2.84
C SER A 15 7.99 1.74 -2.76
N ILE A 16 9.00 2.03 -3.60
CA ILE A 16 9.57 3.38 -3.76
C ILE A 16 9.00 4.14 -4.97
N HIS A 17 8.02 3.59 -5.66
CA HIS A 17 7.41 4.27 -6.79
C HIS A 17 6.78 5.60 -6.36
N SER A 18 6.77 6.57 -7.26
CA SER A 18 6.38 7.94 -6.92
C SER A 18 4.94 8.07 -6.47
N ASP A 19 4.01 7.34 -7.06
CA ASP A 19 2.59 7.31 -6.70
C ASP A 19 2.35 6.70 -5.30
N HIS A 20 3.27 5.85 -4.80
CA HIS A 20 3.24 5.30 -3.44
C HIS A 20 3.97 6.18 -2.42
N THR A 21 4.83 7.11 -2.86
CA THR A 21 5.71 7.88 -1.97
C THR A 21 5.51 9.41 -1.99
N MET A 22 4.78 9.98 -2.97
CA MET A 22 4.58 11.44 -3.07
C MET A 22 4.00 12.06 -1.79
N GLY A 23 3.10 11.37 -1.08
CA GLY A 23 2.56 11.82 0.19
C GLY A 23 3.49 11.68 1.40
N LEU A 24 4.72 11.14 1.25
CA LEU A 24 5.61 10.90 2.38
C LEU A 24 6.08 12.19 3.04
N SER A 25 6.34 13.24 2.26
CA SER A 25 6.73 14.55 2.79
C SER A 25 5.64 15.16 3.68
N ASP A 26 4.40 15.12 3.23
CA ASP A 26 3.26 15.58 4.00
C ASP A 26 3.08 14.76 5.28
N PHE A 27 3.17 13.43 5.20
CA PHE A 27 3.08 12.55 6.35
C PHE A 27 4.17 12.81 7.41
N LEU A 28 5.39 13.14 7.00
CA LEU A 28 6.48 13.45 7.94
C LEU A 28 6.32 14.83 8.58
N ILE A 29 5.89 15.83 7.84
CA ILE A 29 5.92 17.24 8.25
C ILE A 29 4.59 17.70 8.84
N THR A 30 3.46 17.52 8.17
CA THR A 30 2.18 18.09 8.59
C THR A 30 1.72 17.61 9.97
N PRO A 31 1.73 16.31 10.33
CA PRO A 31 1.34 15.88 11.66
C PRO A 31 2.28 16.38 12.78
N TRP A 32 3.56 16.62 12.47
CA TRP A 32 4.50 17.26 13.40
C TRP A 32 4.08 18.72 13.68
N ILE A 33 3.78 19.47 12.64
CA ILE A 33 3.28 20.85 12.78
C ILE A 33 1.98 20.87 13.61
N MET A 34 1.15 19.85 13.46
CA MET A 34 -0.12 19.67 14.19
C MET A 34 0.05 19.08 15.61
N GLY A 35 1.29 18.87 16.07
CA GLY A 35 1.55 18.50 17.47
C GLY A 35 2.06 17.09 17.71
N ARG A 36 2.35 16.28 16.68
CA ARG A 36 3.05 15.02 16.87
C ARG A 36 4.39 15.28 17.51
N ASN A 37 4.68 14.65 18.64
CA ASN A 37 5.89 14.86 19.45
C ASN A 37 6.78 13.61 19.59
N GLU A 38 6.43 12.53 18.88
CA GLU A 38 7.17 11.28 18.83
C GLU A 38 7.66 11.03 17.41
N LYS A 39 8.74 10.25 17.27
CA LYS A 39 9.23 9.82 15.96
C LYS A 39 8.21 8.89 15.28
N VAL A 40 8.21 8.90 13.95
CA VAL A 40 7.45 7.95 13.13
C VAL A 40 8.19 6.63 13.06
N GLU A 41 7.50 5.52 13.19
CA GLU A 41 8.00 4.20 12.81
C GLU A 41 7.73 4.02 11.30
N LEU A 42 8.78 4.15 10.49
CA LEU A 42 8.72 4.12 9.02
C LEU A 42 9.20 2.77 8.51
N PHE A 43 8.29 2.00 7.91
CA PHE A 43 8.58 0.70 7.29
C PHE A 43 8.58 0.85 5.77
N GLY A 44 9.54 0.25 5.08
CA GLY A 44 9.58 0.26 3.62
C GLY A 44 10.80 -0.43 3.03
N PRO A 45 10.90 -0.47 1.69
CA PRO A 45 12.08 -0.94 0.99
C PRO A 45 13.33 -0.16 1.41
N LYS A 46 14.50 -0.76 1.23
CA LYS A 46 15.80 -0.21 1.66
C LYS A 46 16.01 1.26 1.24
N ASP A 47 15.64 1.62 0.02
CA ASP A 47 15.88 2.97 -0.51
C ASP A 47 14.96 4.04 0.08
N LEU A 48 13.89 3.65 0.79
CA LEU A 48 12.97 4.59 1.44
C LEU A 48 13.63 5.42 2.55
N GLU A 49 14.61 4.84 3.27
CA GLU A 49 15.37 5.58 4.30
C GLU A 49 16.10 6.79 3.71
N ASN A 50 16.79 6.57 2.58
CA ASN A 50 17.48 7.64 1.87
C ASN A 50 16.51 8.68 1.32
N MET A 51 15.38 8.26 0.76
CA MET A 51 14.33 9.17 0.28
C MET A 51 13.78 10.04 1.42
N ALA A 52 13.37 9.45 2.53
CA ALA A 52 12.86 10.18 3.70
C ALA A 52 13.89 11.15 4.29
N THR A 53 15.16 10.72 4.37
CA THR A 53 16.27 11.57 4.81
C THR A 53 16.45 12.79 3.92
N ASN A 54 16.40 12.63 2.60
CA ASN A 54 16.54 13.73 1.66
C ASN A 54 15.31 14.65 1.64
N ILE A 55 14.11 14.12 1.85
CA ILE A 55 12.90 14.94 2.09
C ILE A 55 13.13 15.88 3.30
N LEU A 56 13.59 15.35 4.43
CA LEU A 56 13.84 16.18 5.62
C LEU A 56 14.97 17.19 5.39
N LYS A 57 16.00 16.86 4.60
CA LYS A 57 17.03 17.84 4.19
C LYS A 57 16.44 18.95 3.33
N ALA A 58 15.54 18.65 2.40
CA ALA A 58 14.86 19.64 1.57
C ALA A 58 14.04 20.63 2.42
N TYR A 59 13.40 20.15 3.49
CA TYR A 59 12.62 20.97 4.42
C TYR A 59 13.44 21.59 5.56
N LYS A 60 14.78 21.45 5.55
CA LYS A 60 15.64 21.87 6.67
C LYS A 60 15.39 23.32 7.11
N THR A 61 15.25 24.24 6.17
CA THR A 61 15.04 25.67 6.47
C THR A 61 13.72 25.88 7.23
N ASP A 62 12.64 25.25 6.80
CA ASP A 62 11.33 25.34 7.50
C ASP A 62 11.40 24.67 8.87
N ILE A 63 12.03 23.50 8.97
CA ILE A 63 12.22 22.77 10.24
C ILE A 63 13.01 23.63 11.24
N ASP A 64 14.13 24.21 10.83
CA ASP A 64 14.96 25.06 11.69
C ASP A 64 14.18 26.31 12.14
N TYR A 65 13.46 26.96 11.23
CA TYR A 65 12.65 28.13 11.57
C TYR A 65 11.57 27.79 12.62
N ARG A 66 10.91 26.64 12.50
CA ARG A 66 9.90 26.21 13.48
C ARG A 66 10.51 25.83 14.84
N ILE A 67 11.69 25.24 14.87
CA ILE A 67 12.35 24.83 16.13
C ILE A 67 13.02 25.99 16.84
N TYR A 68 13.71 26.86 16.11
CA TYR A 68 14.57 27.91 16.67
C TYR A 68 14.02 29.32 16.48
N GLY A 69 12.94 29.49 15.74
CA GLY A 69 12.26 30.76 15.54
C GLY A 69 11.17 31.01 16.58
N THR A 70 10.05 31.61 16.14
CA THR A 70 8.96 32.02 17.03
C THR A 70 7.92 30.93 17.31
N GLN A 71 7.90 29.86 16.52
CA GLN A 71 7.02 28.72 16.75
C GLN A 71 7.69 27.71 17.68
N PRO A 72 7.07 27.35 18.83
CA PRO A 72 7.67 26.42 19.79
C PRO A 72 7.50 24.96 19.33
N ALA A 73 8.06 24.57 18.18
CA ALA A 73 7.97 23.21 17.66
C ALA A 73 8.89 22.25 18.41
N ASN A 74 8.43 21.03 18.65
CA ASN A 74 9.26 19.99 19.25
C ASN A 74 10.33 19.47 18.28
N LYS A 75 11.39 18.84 18.82
CA LYS A 75 12.56 18.38 18.04
C LYS A 75 12.48 16.92 17.59
N LEU A 76 11.37 16.24 17.79
CA LEU A 76 11.24 14.80 17.54
C LEU A 76 10.19 14.45 16.48
N GLY A 77 9.06 15.13 16.46
CA GLY A 77 7.89 14.69 15.70
C GLY A 77 8.05 14.66 14.17
N TYR A 78 9.05 15.32 13.59
CA TYR A 78 9.38 15.23 12.17
C TYR A 78 10.36 14.10 11.84
N LYS A 79 10.99 13.50 12.85
CA LYS A 79 11.97 12.43 12.69
C LYS A 79 11.29 11.08 12.58
N PHE A 80 12.02 10.10 12.07
CA PHE A 80 11.57 8.72 11.96
C PHE A 80 12.63 7.75 12.49
N ASN A 81 12.16 6.54 12.81
CA ASN A 81 12.97 5.34 12.93
C ASN A 81 12.66 4.49 11.70
N PHE A 82 13.67 4.06 10.97
CA PHE A 82 13.47 3.26 9.77
C PHE A 82 13.55 1.76 10.04
N HIS A 83 12.64 1.02 9.42
CA HIS A 83 12.57 -0.44 9.46
C HIS A 83 12.50 -0.97 8.02
N GLU A 84 13.58 -1.61 7.58
CA GLU A 84 13.62 -2.24 6.26
C GLU A 84 12.66 -3.43 6.20
N LEU A 85 11.80 -3.48 5.17
CA LEU A 85 10.89 -4.60 4.93
C LEU A 85 11.66 -5.86 4.54
N LYS A 86 11.20 -6.98 5.08
CA LYS A 86 11.68 -8.34 4.77
C LYS A 86 10.51 -9.30 4.86
N ASN A 87 10.58 -10.42 4.15
CA ASN A 87 9.56 -11.44 4.28
C ASN A 87 9.40 -11.90 5.73
N GLY A 88 8.15 -12.01 6.18
CA GLY A 88 7.78 -12.44 7.53
C GLY A 88 7.24 -11.33 8.41
N VAL A 89 7.24 -11.55 9.72
CA VAL A 89 6.64 -10.62 10.69
C VAL A 89 7.46 -9.34 10.80
N ILE A 90 6.82 -8.20 10.52
CA ILE A 90 7.42 -6.86 10.63
C ILE A 90 6.90 -6.09 11.84
N PHE A 91 5.71 -6.44 12.34
CA PHE A 91 5.12 -5.86 13.53
C PHE A 91 4.19 -6.86 14.20
N GLN A 92 4.17 -6.86 15.53
CA GLN A 92 3.22 -7.65 16.32
C GLN A 92 2.98 -7.01 17.68
N ASN A 93 1.72 -6.97 18.08
CA ASN A 93 1.28 -6.62 19.43
C ASN A 93 0.13 -7.55 19.85
N GLU A 94 -0.62 -7.18 20.91
CA GLU A 94 -1.79 -7.95 21.39
C GLU A 94 -3.00 -7.91 20.44
N ASP A 95 -3.11 -6.88 19.59
CA ASP A 95 -4.25 -6.65 18.71
C ASP A 95 -4.03 -7.18 17.30
N VAL A 96 -2.80 -7.06 16.76
CA VAL A 96 -2.52 -7.35 15.36
C VAL A 96 -1.10 -7.88 15.14
N LYS A 97 -1.00 -8.86 14.24
CA LYS A 97 0.25 -9.30 13.62
C LYS A 97 0.27 -8.81 12.17
N VAL A 98 1.38 -8.19 11.75
CA VAL A 98 1.61 -7.72 10.38
C VAL A 98 2.80 -8.47 9.80
N GLU A 99 2.57 -9.12 8.67
CA GLU A 99 3.59 -9.81 7.89
C GLU A 99 3.72 -9.14 6.55
N SER A 100 4.94 -8.92 6.08
CA SER A 100 5.23 -8.49 4.71
C SER A 100 5.80 -9.65 3.91
N PHE A 101 5.54 -9.62 2.61
CA PHE A 101 6.08 -10.58 1.67
C PHE A 101 6.39 -9.88 0.35
N ARG A 102 7.55 -10.21 -0.22
CA ARG A 102 7.98 -9.62 -1.49
C ARG A 102 7.13 -10.17 -2.62
N VAL A 103 6.64 -9.28 -3.48
CA VAL A 103 5.88 -9.62 -4.68
C VAL A 103 6.65 -9.26 -5.95
N ASP A 104 6.21 -9.76 -7.10
CA ASP A 104 6.86 -9.51 -8.38
C ASP A 104 6.27 -8.27 -9.06
N HIS A 105 7.09 -7.24 -9.19
CA HIS A 105 6.74 -5.98 -9.83
C HIS A 105 7.84 -5.56 -10.81
N GLY A 106 8.02 -6.32 -11.86
CA GLY A 106 8.94 -6.02 -12.96
C GLY A 106 10.44 -6.09 -12.64
N GLY A 107 10.82 -6.59 -11.47
CA GLY A 107 12.20 -6.94 -11.11
C GLY A 107 13.15 -5.78 -10.84
N LEU A 108 12.74 -4.52 -11.01
CA LEU A 108 13.61 -3.35 -10.81
C LEU A 108 13.60 -2.82 -9.38
N HIS A 109 12.52 -3.00 -8.66
CA HIS A 109 12.34 -2.45 -7.32
C HIS A 109 11.72 -3.49 -6.39
N GLU A 110 12.00 -3.32 -5.10
CA GLU A 110 11.34 -4.09 -4.07
C GLU A 110 9.90 -3.60 -3.94
N SER A 111 8.95 -4.51 -4.15
CA SER A 111 7.53 -4.31 -3.88
C SER A 111 7.04 -5.39 -2.92
N TYR A 112 6.17 -5.00 -1.99
CA TYR A 112 5.71 -5.86 -0.90
C TYR A 112 4.20 -5.87 -0.79
N GLY A 113 3.64 -7.08 -0.60
CA GLY A 113 2.31 -7.26 -0.07
C GLY A 113 2.33 -7.40 1.46
N PHE A 114 1.16 -7.30 2.08
CA PHE A 114 1.02 -7.37 3.54
C PHE A 114 -0.14 -8.25 3.95
N ARG A 115 0.07 -9.02 5.03
CA ARG A 115 -0.99 -9.76 5.71
C ARG A 115 -1.16 -9.21 7.12
N PHE A 116 -2.36 -8.74 7.42
CA PHE A 116 -2.79 -8.30 8.75
C PHE A 116 -3.66 -9.39 9.36
N THR A 117 -3.28 -9.86 10.53
CA THR A 117 -4.03 -10.88 11.27
C THR A 117 -4.40 -10.31 12.64
N SER A 118 -5.71 -10.13 12.88
CA SER A 118 -6.27 -9.80 14.19
C SER A 118 -7.01 -11.01 14.78
N ALA A 119 -7.64 -10.84 15.93
CA ALA A 119 -8.40 -11.92 16.56
C ALA A 119 -9.62 -12.35 15.75
N ASP A 120 -10.19 -11.47 14.94
CA ASP A 120 -11.45 -11.64 14.22
C ASP A 120 -11.33 -11.56 12.68
N LYS A 121 -10.21 -11.07 12.14
CA LYS A 121 -10.05 -10.87 10.70
C LYS A 121 -8.64 -11.09 10.19
N VAL A 122 -8.59 -11.58 8.96
CA VAL A 122 -7.39 -11.66 8.15
C VAL A 122 -7.60 -10.81 6.89
N ILE A 123 -6.77 -9.77 6.74
CA ILE A 123 -6.80 -8.87 5.58
C ILE A 123 -5.45 -8.93 4.88
N VAL A 124 -5.48 -9.14 3.56
CA VAL A 124 -4.27 -9.17 2.74
C VAL A 124 -4.32 -8.06 1.69
N PHE A 125 -3.22 -7.32 1.58
CA PHE A 125 -3.00 -6.31 0.55
C PHE A 125 -1.93 -6.82 -0.41
N SER A 126 -2.19 -6.72 -1.71
CA SER A 126 -1.24 -7.18 -2.72
C SER A 126 0.01 -6.31 -2.82
N GLY A 127 -0.11 -4.99 -2.62
CA GLY A 127 0.81 -4.04 -3.23
C GLY A 127 0.71 -4.13 -4.76
N ASP A 128 1.55 -3.40 -5.49
CA ASP A 128 1.62 -3.54 -6.95
C ASP A 128 2.37 -4.81 -7.33
N THR A 129 1.74 -5.67 -8.12
CA THR A 129 2.27 -6.98 -8.46
C THR A 129 1.68 -7.57 -9.74
N GLY A 130 2.48 -8.27 -10.52
CA GLY A 130 1.99 -9.29 -11.43
C GLY A 130 1.44 -10.50 -10.66
N PRO A 131 0.86 -11.50 -11.35
CA PRO A 131 0.43 -12.75 -10.73
C PRO A 131 1.58 -13.38 -9.91
N SER A 132 1.32 -13.74 -8.64
CA SER A 132 2.35 -14.12 -7.67
C SER A 132 1.92 -15.28 -6.78
N ASP A 133 2.64 -16.40 -6.85
CA ASP A 133 2.38 -17.58 -6.01
C ASP A 133 2.59 -17.28 -4.52
N ILE A 134 3.51 -16.36 -4.20
CA ILE A 134 3.74 -15.97 -2.81
C ILE A 134 2.54 -15.19 -2.27
N LEU A 135 1.96 -14.29 -3.06
CA LEU A 135 0.71 -13.62 -2.70
C LEU A 135 -0.40 -14.64 -2.44
N GLU A 136 -0.59 -15.60 -3.34
CA GLU A 136 -1.63 -16.64 -3.18
C GLU A 136 -1.44 -17.41 -1.87
N SER A 137 -0.20 -17.73 -1.49
CA SER A 137 0.10 -18.42 -0.24
C SER A 137 -0.25 -17.60 1.00
N TYR A 138 0.03 -16.29 0.99
CA TYR A 138 -0.29 -15.38 2.08
C TYR A 138 -1.78 -14.97 2.13
N ALA A 139 -2.45 -15.01 0.97
CA ALA A 139 -3.87 -14.69 0.87
C ALA A 139 -4.80 -15.89 1.15
N LYS A 140 -4.24 -17.08 1.35
CA LYS A 140 -5.01 -18.25 1.77
C LYS A 140 -5.74 -17.95 3.08
N ASP A 141 -7.02 -18.30 3.14
CA ASP A 141 -7.92 -18.08 4.28
C ASP A 141 -8.08 -16.58 4.65
N ALA A 142 -7.87 -15.65 3.70
CA ALA A 142 -8.13 -14.25 3.93
C ALA A 142 -9.63 -13.95 3.93
N ASP A 143 -10.09 -13.19 4.93
CA ASP A 143 -11.44 -12.64 4.93
C ASP A 143 -11.59 -11.59 3.85
N ILE A 144 -10.56 -10.75 3.67
CA ILE A 144 -10.54 -9.70 2.67
C ILE A 144 -9.20 -9.74 1.93
N LEU A 145 -9.26 -9.89 0.60
CA LEU A 145 -8.13 -9.66 -0.28
C LEU A 145 -8.30 -8.30 -0.97
N VAL A 146 -7.45 -7.34 -0.64
CA VAL A 146 -7.35 -6.04 -1.33
C VAL A 146 -6.26 -6.16 -2.38
N HIS A 147 -6.63 -6.07 -3.66
CA HIS A 147 -5.69 -6.30 -4.76
C HIS A 147 -5.71 -5.17 -5.79
N GLU A 148 -4.54 -4.81 -6.30
CA GLU A 148 -4.40 -3.93 -7.45
C GLU A 148 -4.92 -4.63 -8.71
N VAL A 149 -5.33 -3.87 -9.72
CA VAL A 149 -5.81 -4.48 -10.95
C VAL A 149 -5.82 -3.51 -12.14
N TYR A 150 -5.59 -4.02 -13.35
CA TYR A 150 -5.85 -3.26 -14.55
C TYR A 150 -6.98 -3.83 -15.41
N SER A 151 -7.69 -2.92 -16.12
CA SER A 151 -8.70 -3.30 -17.13
C SER A 151 -8.05 -4.11 -18.25
N TYR A 152 -8.54 -5.33 -18.49
CA TYR A 152 -8.08 -6.13 -19.61
C TYR A 152 -8.47 -5.51 -20.97
N ALA A 153 -9.69 -4.97 -21.10
CA ALA A 153 -10.12 -4.27 -22.32
C ALA A 153 -9.27 -3.01 -22.57
N GLY A 154 -8.99 -2.23 -21.52
CA GLY A 154 -8.11 -1.06 -21.61
C GLY A 154 -6.67 -1.44 -21.99
N PHE A 155 -6.18 -2.59 -21.47
CA PHE A 155 -4.86 -3.13 -21.81
C PHE A 155 -4.74 -3.49 -23.30
N LEU A 156 -5.74 -4.09 -23.91
CA LEU A 156 -5.73 -4.45 -25.34
C LEU A 156 -5.57 -3.23 -26.27
N ASN A 157 -5.95 -2.04 -25.79
CA ASN A 157 -5.80 -0.77 -26.54
C ASN A 157 -4.41 -0.11 -26.37
N LYS A 158 -3.51 -0.69 -25.56
CA LYS A 158 -2.14 -0.17 -25.38
C LYS A 158 -1.23 -0.62 -26.53
N THR A 159 -0.16 0.16 -26.74
CA THR A 159 0.90 -0.27 -27.67
C THR A 159 1.61 -1.53 -27.18
N PRO A 160 2.24 -2.33 -28.06
CA PRO A 160 2.93 -3.56 -27.67
C PRO A 160 3.96 -3.37 -26.53
N ASP A 161 4.69 -2.26 -26.52
CA ASP A 161 5.67 -1.96 -25.47
C ASP A 161 5.00 -1.73 -24.11
N TRP A 162 3.89 -0.99 -24.09
CA TRP A 162 3.11 -0.79 -22.88
C TRP A 162 2.43 -2.08 -22.40
N GLN A 163 1.94 -2.91 -23.32
CA GLN A 163 1.40 -4.23 -22.96
C GLN A 163 2.48 -5.11 -22.32
N LYS A 164 3.68 -5.14 -22.88
CA LYS A 164 4.81 -5.87 -22.32
C LYS A 164 5.17 -5.37 -20.92
N TYR A 165 5.23 -4.05 -20.75
CA TYR A 165 5.52 -3.41 -19.45
C TYR A 165 4.47 -3.82 -18.41
N HIS A 166 3.18 -3.52 -18.67
CA HIS A 166 2.13 -3.73 -17.68
C HIS A 166 1.94 -5.20 -17.32
N LYS A 167 2.04 -6.11 -18.29
CA LYS A 167 1.97 -7.55 -18.03
C LYS A 167 3.07 -8.05 -17.09
N GLY A 168 4.21 -7.40 -17.06
CA GLY A 168 5.31 -7.76 -16.16
C GLY A 168 5.23 -7.08 -14.77
N HIS A 169 4.32 -6.11 -14.59
CA HIS A 169 4.29 -5.29 -13.38
C HIS A 169 2.98 -5.36 -12.62
N HIS A 170 1.86 -5.65 -13.29
CA HIS A 170 0.53 -5.58 -12.74
C HIS A 170 -0.31 -6.80 -13.10
N THR A 171 -1.44 -6.96 -12.42
CA THR A 171 -2.39 -8.08 -12.62
C THR A 171 -3.63 -7.60 -13.38
N SER A 172 -4.01 -8.30 -14.45
CA SER A 172 -5.25 -8.00 -15.17
C SER A 172 -6.49 -8.46 -14.39
N THR A 173 -7.65 -7.89 -14.73
CA THR A 173 -8.95 -8.31 -14.20
C THR A 173 -9.20 -9.82 -14.40
N LEU A 174 -8.83 -10.37 -15.55
CA LEU A 174 -9.03 -11.80 -15.85
C LEU A 174 -8.07 -12.68 -15.03
N GLU A 175 -6.79 -12.32 -14.93
CA GLU A 175 -5.81 -13.04 -14.10
C GLU A 175 -6.20 -12.98 -12.63
N LEU A 176 -6.63 -11.82 -12.13
CA LEU A 176 -7.09 -11.68 -10.75
C LEU A 176 -8.33 -12.53 -10.47
N GLY A 177 -9.26 -12.62 -11.42
CA GLY A 177 -10.41 -13.54 -11.32
C GLY A 177 -9.98 -15.00 -11.16
N GLU A 178 -8.98 -15.46 -11.92
CA GLU A 178 -8.44 -16.82 -11.78
C GLU A 178 -7.68 -17.02 -10.45
N ILE A 179 -6.94 -16.02 -9.99
CA ILE A 179 -6.30 -16.03 -8.67
C ILE A 179 -7.37 -16.14 -7.57
N ALA A 180 -8.41 -15.31 -7.62
CA ALA A 180 -9.50 -15.31 -6.65
C ALA A 180 -10.25 -16.65 -6.58
N LYS A 181 -10.43 -17.35 -7.72
CA LYS A 181 -11.00 -18.72 -7.74
C LYS A 181 -10.16 -19.73 -6.94
N ARG A 182 -8.84 -19.58 -6.96
CA ARG A 182 -7.94 -20.48 -6.22
C ARG A 182 -7.88 -20.14 -4.72
N ILE A 183 -7.82 -18.86 -4.39
CA ILE A 183 -7.70 -18.37 -3.00
C ILE A 183 -9.05 -18.46 -2.28
N LYS A 184 -10.15 -18.07 -2.97
CA LYS A 184 -11.51 -17.96 -2.42
C LYS A 184 -11.60 -17.06 -1.20
N PRO A 185 -11.17 -15.78 -1.30
CA PRO A 185 -11.35 -14.84 -0.20
C PRO A 185 -12.85 -14.63 0.05
N ASN A 186 -13.25 -14.32 1.30
CA ASN A 186 -14.65 -13.98 1.56
C ASN A 186 -15.07 -12.73 0.78
N LYS A 187 -14.14 -11.75 0.64
CA LYS A 187 -14.34 -10.54 -0.18
C LYS A 187 -13.09 -10.24 -1.00
N LEU A 188 -13.26 -10.01 -2.30
CA LEU A 188 -12.23 -9.45 -3.18
C LEU A 188 -12.49 -7.95 -3.35
N VAL A 189 -11.56 -7.13 -2.87
CA VAL A 189 -11.64 -5.67 -2.96
C VAL A 189 -10.61 -5.19 -3.98
N LEU A 190 -11.08 -4.48 -5.01
CA LEU A 190 -10.22 -3.93 -6.06
C LEU A 190 -9.77 -2.53 -5.66
N SER A 191 -8.48 -2.34 -5.60
CA SER A 191 -7.82 -1.08 -5.27
C SER A 191 -6.74 -0.77 -6.32
N HIS A 192 -6.17 0.44 -6.32
CA HIS A 192 -5.14 0.83 -7.30
C HIS A 192 -5.53 0.42 -8.73
N ILE A 193 -6.73 0.82 -9.16
CA ILE A 193 -7.32 0.35 -10.40
C ILE A 193 -6.81 1.16 -11.59
N LEU A 194 -6.13 0.52 -12.52
CA LEU A 194 -5.71 1.10 -13.78
C LEU A 194 -6.85 0.96 -14.81
N PHE A 195 -7.78 1.90 -14.78
CA PHE A 195 -9.01 1.86 -15.59
C PHE A 195 -8.77 1.94 -17.10
N TRP A 196 -7.82 2.78 -17.52
CA TRP A 196 -7.47 3.03 -18.94
C TRP A 196 -8.67 3.26 -19.87
N GLY A 197 -9.66 3.99 -19.38
CA GLY A 197 -10.88 4.34 -20.08
C GLY A 197 -12.07 3.44 -19.79
N SER A 198 -11.88 2.34 -19.08
CA SER A 198 -12.98 1.52 -18.56
C SER A 198 -13.66 2.16 -17.36
N THR A 199 -14.92 1.83 -17.17
CA THR A 199 -15.72 2.24 -16.00
C THR A 199 -15.64 1.21 -14.87
N PRO A 200 -15.99 1.58 -13.61
CA PRO A 200 -16.09 0.61 -12.52
C PRO A 200 -16.98 -0.59 -12.84
N ASP A 201 -18.10 -0.38 -13.53
CA ASP A 201 -19.01 -1.44 -13.95
C ASP A 201 -18.37 -2.40 -14.97
N GLU A 202 -17.52 -1.89 -15.87
CA GLU A 202 -16.79 -2.72 -16.83
C GLU A 202 -15.71 -3.55 -16.13
N ILE A 203 -14.96 -2.97 -15.20
CA ILE A 203 -14.02 -3.69 -14.34
C ILE A 203 -14.72 -4.83 -13.60
N TYR A 204 -15.85 -4.51 -12.96
CA TYR A 204 -16.65 -5.52 -12.26
C TYR A 204 -17.09 -6.65 -13.20
N LYS A 205 -17.58 -6.33 -14.40
CA LYS A 205 -18.00 -7.33 -15.40
C LYS A 205 -16.84 -8.19 -15.89
N GLU A 206 -15.66 -7.63 -16.11
CA GLU A 206 -14.48 -8.40 -16.51
C GLU A 206 -14.14 -9.46 -15.47
N ILE A 207 -14.04 -9.09 -14.19
CA ILE A 207 -13.74 -10.04 -13.10
C ILE A 207 -14.88 -11.05 -12.91
N SER A 208 -16.14 -10.60 -12.92
CA SER A 208 -17.31 -11.47 -12.73
C SER A 208 -17.54 -12.43 -13.88
N SER A 209 -16.93 -12.20 -15.04
CA SER A 209 -16.92 -13.19 -16.12
C SER A 209 -16.07 -14.42 -15.81
N VAL A 210 -15.17 -14.29 -14.84
CA VAL A 210 -14.22 -15.33 -14.43
C VAL A 210 -14.48 -15.82 -13.00
N TYR A 211 -14.79 -14.93 -12.05
CA TYR A 211 -14.95 -15.22 -10.63
C TYR A 211 -16.37 -14.89 -10.17
N ASP A 212 -17.00 -15.81 -9.43
CA ASP A 212 -18.40 -15.72 -8.96
C ASP A 212 -18.54 -15.35 -7.47
N GLY A 213 -17.42 -15.06 -6.78
CA GLY A 213 -17.43 -14.61 -5.39
C GLY A 213 -17.78 -13.14 -5.23
N GLU A 214 -17.77 -12.65 -3.98
CA GLU A 214 -18.06 -11.25 -3.67
C GLU A 214 -16.90 -10.34 -4.14
N VAL A 215 -17.18 -9.42 -5.07
CA VAL A 215 -16.24 -8.45 -5.62
C VAL A 215 -16.71 -7.03 -5.32
N ILE A 216 -15.81 -6.21 -4.79
CA ILE A 216 -16.04 -4.80 -4.48
C ILE A 216 -15.05 -3.96 -5.26
N VAL A 217 -15.53 -3.06 -6.11
CA VAL A 217 -14.71 -2.00 -6.73
C VAL A 217 -14.61 -0.87 -5.71
N ALA A 218 -13.43 -0.67 -5.11
CA ALA A 218 -13.27 0.28 -4.03
C ALA A 218 -13.30 1.73 -4.51
N GLU A 219 -13.85 2.59 -3.68
CA GLU A 219 -13.83 4.05 -3.81
C GLU A 219 -13.19 4.67 -2.57
N ASP A 220 -12.67 5.89 -2.71
CA ASP A 220 -12.09 6.64 -1.60
C ASP A 220 -13.10 6.77 -0.45
N LEU A 221 -12.64 6.55 0.77
CA LEU A 221 -13.43 6.61 2.01
C LEU A 221 -14.51 5.53 2.14
N MET A 222 -14.56 4.53 1.25
CA MET A 222 -15.47 3.39 1.40
C MET A 222 -15.13 2.59 2.68
N VAL A 223 -16.17 2.25 3.44
CA VAL A 223 -16.04 1.38 4.62
C VAL A 223 -16.46 -0.04 4.24
N ILE A 224 -15.56 -0.99 4.42
CA ILE A 224 -15.76 -2.41 4.11
C ILE A 224 -15.81 -3.19 5.43
N ASN A 225 -16.94 -3.83 5.69
CA ASN A 225 -17.21 -4.59 6.93
C ASN A 225 -17.01 -6.08 6.73
#